data_eda91c20425e28fab061684fc76983b1
#
_entry.id   eda91c20425e28fab061684fc76983b1
#
_cell.length_a   1.000
_cell.length_b   1.000
_cell.length_c   1.000
_cell.angle_alpha   90.00
_cell.angle_beta   90.00
_cell.angle_gamma   90.00
#
_symmetry.space_group_name_H-M   'P 1'
#
loop_
_entity.id
_entity.type
_entity.pdbx_description
1 polymer ?
#
loop_
_entity_poly.entity_id
_entity_poly.type
_entity_poly.pdbx_seq_one_letter_code
_entity_poly.pdbx_strand_id
1 'polypeptide(L)'
;MTHRLLARPGLRLRLRLCMNVGLRACLCLFSSIPCEAQAAQPAWRRQRRAFRLHAVRPRVLPRAALIVCATLGLSTSPVFAQNDDKPPPLEAASTVKAPATPASQVGKLTLDQQVKWLRAAQQSGALEALDDAQLVALFKSLDPLALPRYIKEGPNGYASYEFTMSRSERIRGKWPDKPDHMLVRVAHDPLRIYAKWLPDGAHAGQEIIYDESKRTDEMYGHLGGIMNVMPLWTSLNGALARSQSNHQVRDLGTEYIAQQYLAEGKKYIEAGLPRSMQIDVKTIDGVRVVAFTVETPTGQPQFYAKKETLGLDLRHPYFRTVESYDNDGRIFEKIVFETITPKTFDDSTFDPKNKDYKF
;
A
#
# COMPACT_ATOMS: atom_id res chain seq x y z
N MET A 1 54.85 -54.77 7.86
CA MET A 1 54.58 -55.67 9.00
C MET A 1 53.24 -55.34 9.59
N THR A 2 52.34 -56.29 9.40
CA THR A 2 51.24 -56.83 10.30
C THR A 2 50.13 -55.88 10.67
N HIS A 3 48.97 -56.04 10.02
CA HIS A 3 47.77 -56.83 10.38
C HIS A 3 47.09 -56.40 11.71
N ARG A 4 45.81 -56.01 11.70
CA ARG A 4 44.51 -56.76 11.86
C ARG A 4 43.37 -55.72 12.02
N LEU A 5 42.34 -55.69 11.27
CA LEU A 5 41.08 -56.46 11.19
C LEU A 5 40.26 -56.58 12.48
N LEU A 6 38.92 -56.37 12.27
CA LEU A 6 37.72 -56.79 13.05
C LEU A 6 37.09 -55.66 13.91
N ALA A 7 35.76 -55.46 14.00
CA ALA A 7 34.54 -56.04 13.45
C ALA A 7 33.34 -55.14 13.80
N ARG A 8 32.31 -55.19 13.03
CA ARG A 8 30.91 -54.75 13.39
C ARG A 8 30.32 -55.80 14.36
N PRO A 9 29.23 -55.58 15.16
CA PRO A 9 27.91 -55.21 14.69
C PRO A 9 27.00 -54.45 15.73
N GLY A 10 25.77 -54.11 15.34
CA GLY A 10 24.69 -53.92 16.30
C GLY A 10 23.52 -53.04 15.90
N LEU A 11 22.73 -53.49 14.96
CA LEU A 11 21.39 -53.03 14.64
C LEU A 11 20.44 -53.35 15.82
N ARG A 12 19.73 -52.38 16.41
CA ARG A 12 18.53 -52.64 17.23
C ARG A 12 17.35 -51.79 16.84
N LEU A 13 16.50 -52.42 16.08
CA LEU A 13 15.12 -52.08 15.75
C LEU A 13 14.27 -52.18 17.06
N ARG A 14 13.55 -51.13 17.46
CA ARG A 14 12.46 -51.24 18.43
C ARG A 14 11.15 -50.82 17.74
N LEU A 15 10.42 -51.81 17.29
CA LEU A 15 8.96 -51.74 17.04
C LEU A 15 8.26 -51.50 18.40
N ARG A 16 7.34 -50.56 18.46
CA ARG A 16 6.21 -50.57 19.39
C ARG A 16 4.92 -50.58 18.61
N LEU A 17 4.30 -51.72 18.69
CA LEU A 17 2.96 -52.07 18.28
C LEU A 17 1.97 -51.43 19.24
N CYS A 18 0.94 -50.75 18.78
CA CYS A 18 -0.34 -50.59 19.46
C CYS A 18 -1.47 -50.85 18.48
N MET A 19 -2.09 -51.99 18.66
CA MET A 19 -3.34 -52.40 18.01
C MET A 19 -4.53 -51.65 18.62
N ASN A 20 -5.52 -51.29 17.79
CA ASN A 20 -6.96 -51.50 18.05
C ASN A 20 -7.70 -51.17 16.77
N VAL A 21 -8.13 -52.15 16.03
CA VAL A 21 -9.39 -52.86 15.87
C VAL A 21 -10.57 -51.90 15.56
N GLY A 22 -11.11 -52.08 14.37
CA GLY A 22 -12.37 -51.49 13.94
C GLY A 22 -12.68 -51.85 12.48
N LEU A 23 -13.11 -53.10 12.24
CA LEU A 23 -13.60 -53.64 10.98
C LEU A 23 -14.83 -52.87 10.49
N ARG A 24 -14.87 -52.51 9.20
CA ARG A 24 -16.04 -52.72 8.32
C ARG A 24 -15.58 -52.68 6.85
N ALA A 25 -15.63 -53.85 6.26
CA ALA A 25 -15.49 -54.08 4.85
C ALA A 25 -16.77 -53.63 4.14
N CYS A 26 -16.63 -52.99 2.98
CA CYS A 26 -17.61 -52.98 1.91
C CYS A 26 -16.88 -53.06 0.58
N LEU A 27 -17.02 -54.19 -0.07
CA LEU A 27 -16.67 -54.45 -1.47
C LEU A 27 -17.55 -53.57 -2.37
N CYS A 28 -16.97 -52.91 -3.38
CA CYS A 28 -17.60 -52.65 -4.64
C CYS A 28 -16.56 -52.76 -5.76
N LEU A 29 -16.89 -53.61 -6.67
CA LEU A 29 -16.16 -53.99 -7.88
C LEU A 29 -16.36 -52.97 -9.01
N PHE A 30 -15.28 -52.70 -9.75
CA PHE A 30 -15.18 -52.35 -11.18
C PHE A 30 -16.17 -51.33 -11.81
N SER A 31 -15.64 -50.21 -12.23
CA SER A 31 -15.74 -49.75 -13.63
C SER A 31 -14.79 -48.57 -13.89
N SER A 32 -14.02 -48.71 -14.94
CA SER A 32 -13.06 -47.77 -15.50
C SER A 32 -13.79 -46.62 -16.18
N ILE A 33 -13.59 -45.36 -15.71
CA ILE A 33 -13.92 -44.13 -16.44
C ILE A 33 -12.78 -43.14 -16.17
N PRO A 34 -12.24 -42.44 -17.19
CA PRO A 34 -11.10 -41.52 -17.01
C PRO A 34 -11.52 -40.25 -16.26
N CYS A 35 -10.72 -39.89 -15.29
CA CYS A 35 -10.93 -38.71 -14.46
C CYS A 35 -10.46 -37.46 -15.24
N GLU A 36 -11.39 -36.72 -15.83
CA GLU A 36 -11.17 -35.33 -16.26
C GLU A 36 -11.04 -34.44 -15.01
N ALA A 37 -9.94 -33.70 -14.96
CA ALA A 37 -9.67 -32.75 -13.90
C ALA A 37 -10.66 -31.58 -13.98
N GLN A 38 -11.69 -31.59 -13.16
CA GLN A 38 -12.54 -30.43 -12.92
C GLN A 38 -11.84 -29.50 -11.93
N ALA A 39 -11.38 -28.34 -12.44
CA ALA A 39 -10.91 -27.23 -11.66
C ALA A 39 -12.02 -26.76 -10.70
N ALA A 40 -11.72 -26.76 -9.39
CA ALA A 40 -12.60 -26.26 -8.35
C ALA A 40 -12.80 -24.74 -8.51
N GLN A 41 -13.99 -24.31 -8.91
CA GLN A 41 -14.42 -22.92 -8.89
C GLN A 41 -14.78 -22.50 -7.45
N PRO A 42 -14.41 -21.30 -7.03
CA PRO A 42 -14.71 -20.82 -5.66
C PRO A 42 -16.21 -20.56 -5.46
N ALA A 43 -16.72 -20.89 -4.29
CA ALA A 43 -18.10 -21.05 -3.85
C ALA A 43 -19.00 -19.80 -3.81
N TRP A 44 -18.63 -18.66 -4.42
CA TRP A 44 -19.45 -17.44 -4.34
C TRP A 44 -20.51 -17.26 -5.45
N ARG A 45 -20.69 -18.25 -6.34
CA ARG A 45 -21.67 -18.20 -7.45
C ARG A 45 -22.99 -18.94 -7.19
N ARG A 46 -23.56 -18.92 -5.99
CA ARG A 46 -24.93 -19.41 -5.80
C ARG A 46 -25.69 -18.56 -4.79
N GLN A 47 -26.27 -17.45 -5.26
CA GLN A 47 -27.54 -16.92 -4.71
C GLN A 47 -28.06 -15.79 -5.64
N ARG A 48 -28.62 -16.19 -6.80
CA ARG A 48 -29.57 -15.33 -7.51
C ARG A 48 -30.97 -15.84 -7.15
N ARG A 49 -31.59 -15.28 -6.11
CA ARG A 49 -33.04 -15.34 -5.92
C ARG A 49 -33.66 -14.13 -6.61
N ALA A 50 -34.57 -14.41 -7.50
CA ALA A 50 -35.37 -13.47 -8.24
C ALA A 50 -36.24 -12.64 -7.28
N PHE A 51 -36.01 -11.33 -7.19
CA PHE A 51 -36.97 -10.39 -6.65
C PHE A 51 -37.83 -9.86 -7.80
N ARG A 52 -39.12 -10.17 -7.76
CA ARG A 52 -40.13 -9.56 -8.64
C ARG A 52 -40.30 -8.10 -8.24
N LEU A 53 -39.99 -7.21 -9.16
CA LEU A 53 -40.29 -5.79 -9.07
C LEU A 53 -41.79 -5.58 -9.33
N HIS A 54 -42.52 -5.12 -8.31
CA HIS A 54 -43.81 -4.51 -8.51
C HIS A 54 -43.63 -3.07 -9.01
N ALA A 55 -44.13 -2.83 -10.20
CA ALA A 55 -44.16 -1.51 -10.83
C ALA A 55 -45.13 -0.61 -10.06
N VAL A 56 -44.59 0.43 -9.43
CA VAL A 56 -45.40 1.55 -8.86
C VAL A 56 -45.44 2.68 -9.88
N ARG A 57 -46.63 3.01 -10.34
CA ARG A 57 -46.88 4.12 -11.30
C ARG A 57 -46.58 5.49 -10.63
N PRO A 58 -45.96 6.43 -11.35
CA PRO A 58 -45.76 7.78 -10.85
C PRO A 58 -47.05 8.60 -10.93
N ARG A 59 -47.44 9.21 -9.80
CA ARG A 59 -48.48 10.23 -9.74
C ARG A 59 -47.87 11.56 -10.16
N VAL A 60 -48.51 12.16 -11.16
CA VAL A 60 -48.27 13.52 -11.65
C VAL A 60 -48.80 14.51 -10.62
N LEU A 61 -48.00 15.47 -10.17
CA LEU A 61 -48.44 16.64 -9.38
C LEU A 61 -48.17 17.94 -10.20
N PRO A 62 -49.03 18.95 -10.05
CA PRO A 62 -49.14 20.06 -10.97
C PRO A 62 -48.12 21.19 -10.71
N ARG A 63 -47.85 21.91 -11.79
CA ARG A 63 -47.06 23.15 -11.84
C ARG A 63 -47.72 24.24 -10.95
N ALA A 64 -46.96 24.84 -10.06
CA ALA A 64 -47.28 26.10 -9.43
C ALA A 64 -46.22 27.17 -9.71
N ALA A 65 -46.73 28.35 -9.93
CA ALA A 65 -46.18 29.53 -10.55
C ALA A 65 -44.92 30.17 -9.94
N LEU A 66 -44.10 30.75 -10.83
CA LEU A 66 -43.07 31.74 -10.55
C LEU A 66 -43.68 33.01 -9.90
N ILE A 67 -43.04 33.48 -8.80
CA ILE A 67 -43.11 34.88 -8.37
C ILE A 67 -41.66 35.38 -8.34
N VAL A 68 -41.37 36.32 -9.27
CA VAL A 68 -40.13 37.09 -9.33
C VAL A 68 -40.26 38.27 -8.38
N CYS A 69 -39.46 38.28 -7.31
CA CYS A 69 -39.19 39.49 -6.52
C CYS A 69 -37.73 39.92 -6.75
N ALA A 70 -37.59 40.97 -7.54
CA ALA A 70 -36.33 41.70 -7.70
C ALA A 70 -36.18 42.61 -6.45
N THR A 71 -35.18 42.33 -5.62
CA THR A 71 -34.71 43.29 -4.61
C THR A 71 -33.26 43.61 -4.94
N LEU A 72 -33.06 44.86 -5.27
CA LEU A 72 -31.76 45.51 -5.34
C LEU A 72 -31.12 45.53 -3.96
N GLY A 73 -30.12 44.71 -3.72
CA GLY A 73 -29.29 44.73 -2.52
C GLY A 73 -27.86 45.12 -2.88
N LEU A 74 -27.41 46.26 -2.37
CA LEU A 74 -26.05 46.74 -2.43
C LEU A 74 -25.08 45.67 -1.91
N SER A 75 -24.24 45.17 -2.77
CA SER A 75 -23.13 44.25 -2.43
C SER A 75 -21.96 45.07 -1.85
N THR A 76 -21.83 45.09 -0.56
CA THR A 76 -20.54 45.34 0.11
C THR A 76 -19.71 44.06 0.01
N SER A 77 -18.74 44.03 -0.89
CA SER A 77 -17.75 42.97 -0.96
C SER A 77 -16.93 42.92 0.33
N PRO A 78 -16.85 41.80 1.03
CA PRO A 78 -15.84 41.66 2.06
C PRO A 78 -14.47 41.60 1.36
N VAL A 79 -13.60 42.55 1.72
CA VAL A 79 -12.18 42.48 1.43
C VAL A 79 -11.66 41.24 2.17
N PHE A 80 -11.47 40.15 1.45
CA PHE A 80 -10.66 39.05 1.96
C PHE A 80 -9.25 39.58 2.11
N ALA A 81 -8.80 39.69 3.36
CA ALA A 81 -7.40 39.85 3.69
C ALA A 81 -6.69 38.66 3.03
N GLN A 82 -5.90 38.95 2.00
CA GLN A 82 -4.96 37.98 1.45
C GLN A 82 -3.95 37.71 2.57
N ASN A 83 -4.14 36.60 3.27
CA ASN A 83 -3.05 36.04 4.07
C ASN A 83 -2.00 35.63 3.03
N ASP A 84 -0.94 36.41 2.96
CA ASP A 84 0.31 36.00 2.33
C ASP A 84 0.91 34.84 3.17
N ASP A 85 0.30 33.67 3.07
CA ASP A 85 0.92 32.41 3.47
C ASP A 85 2.04 32.12 2.47
N LYS A 86 3.12 32.86 2.65
CA LYS A 86 4.42 32.51 2.07
C LYS A 86 4.68 31.07 2.48
N PRO A 87 4.85 30.14 1.51
CA PRO A 87 5.18 28.76 1.87
C PRO A 87 6.36 28.78 2.84
N PRO A 88 6.34 27.95 3.89
CA PRO A 88 7.44 27.91 4.85
C PRO A 88 8.75 27.76 4.06
N PRO A 89 9.81 28.47 4.44
CA PRO A 89 11.08 28.36 3.73
C PRO A 89 11.44 26.88 3.65
N LEU A 90 11.76 26.42 2.46
CA LEU A 90 12.36 25.11 2.23
C LEU A 90 13.37 24.91 3.37
N GLU A 91 13.21 23.82 4.15
CA GLU A 91 14.08 23.50 5.27
C GLU A 91 15.53 23.81 4.89
N ALA A 92 16.20 24.54 5.75
CA ALA A 92 17.57 24.98 5.54
C ALA A 92 18.38 23.81 5.01
N ALA A 93 18.97 23.96 3.83
CA ALA A 93 19.72 22.92 3.14
C ALA A 93 20.62 22.22 4.15
N SER A 94 20.37 20.92 4.35
CA SER A 94 21.07 20.10 5.32
C SER A 94 22.58 20.31 5.15
N THR A 95 23.28 20.72 6.19
CA THR A 95 24.74 20.94 6.19
C THR A 95 25.52 19.62 6.07
N VAL A 96 24.82 18.51 5.75
CA VAL A 96 25.45 17.20 5.56
C VAL A 96 26.31 17.25 4.30
N LYS A 97 27.60 17.02 4.49
CA LYS A 97 28.57 16.97 3.40
C LYS A 97 28.27 15.79 2.48
N ALA A 98 28.27 16.05 1.17
CA ALA A 98 28.16 14.99 0.16
C ALA A 98 29.23 13.90 0.38
N PRO A 99 28.91 12.60 0.09
CA PRO A 99 29.87 11.52 0.24
C PRO A 99 31.12 11.76 -0.61
N ALA A 100 32.29 11.46 -0.06
CA ALA A 100 33.56 11.61 -0.80
C ALA A 100 33.73 10.59 -1.92
N THR A 101 33.12 9.38 -1.80
CA THR A 101 33.18 8.34 -2.82
C THR A 101 32.26 8.67 -3.99
N PRO A 102 32.74 8.70 -5.24
CA PRO A 102 31.91 8.91 -6.43
C PRO A 102 30.83 7.82 -6.58
N ALA A 103 29.65 8.17 -7.09
CA ALA A 103 28.54 7.23 -7.32
C ALA A 103 28.94 5.99 -8.13
N SER A 104 29.83 6.16 -9.14
CA SER A 104 30.35 5.08 -9.99
C SER A 104 31.20 4.03 -9.26
N GLN A 105 31.63 4.30 -8.04
CA GLN A 105 32.46 3.38 -7.25
C GLN A 105 31.72 2.74 -6.07
N VAL A 106 30.47 3.12 -5.83
CA VAL A 106 29.70 2.65 -4.68
C VAL A 106 29.51 1.14 -4.70
N GLY A 107 29.29 0.55 -5.87
CA GLY A 107 29.17 -0.92 -6.01
C GLY A 107 30.41 -1.72 -5.57
N LYS A 108 31.58 -1.07 -5.43
CA LYS A 108 32.79 -1.70 -4.92
C LYS A 108 32.91 -1.67 -3.38
N LEU A 109 32.04 -0.94 -2.72
CA LEU A 109 32.02 -0.82 -1.26
C LEU A 109 31.35 -2.05 -0.64
N THR A 110 31.61 -2.28 0.66
CA THR A 110 30.87 -3.30 1.41
C THR A 110 29.39 -2.91 1.52
N LEU A 111 28.51 -3.86 1.77
CA LEU A 111 27.07 -3.64 1.92
C LEU A 111 26.77 -2.50 2.92
N ASP A 112 27.40 -2.52 4.09
CA ASP A 112 27.21 -1.47 5.11
C ASP A 112 27.67 -0.09 4.63
N GLN A 113 28.76 -0.04 3.88
CA GLN A 113 29.26 1.21 3.30
C GLN A 113 28.33 1.72 2.18
N GLN A 114 27.77 0.84 1.37
CA GLN A 114 26.77 1.21 0.34
C GLN A 114 25.53 1.85 0.99
N VAL A 115 24.99 1.24 2.04
CA VAL A 115 23.82 1.78 2.78
C VAL A 115 24.15 3.13 3.42
N LYS A 116 25.32 3.26 4.05
CA LYS A 116 25.79 4.54 4.61
C LYS A 116 25.94 5.61 3.53
N TRP A 117 26.49 5.23 2.38
CA TRP A 117 26.64 6.14 1.24
C TRP A 117 25.30 6.63 0.73
N LEU A 118 24.33 5.73 0.51
CA LEU A 118 22.98 6.07 0.06
C LEU A 118 22.32 7.09 1.01
N ARG A 119 22.44 6.89 2.33
CA ARG A 119 21.91 7.80 3.33
C ARG A 119 22.57 9.20 3.28
N ALA A 120 23.89 9.23 3.22
CA ALA A 120 24.62 10.49 3.12
C ALA A 120 24.32 11.23 1.80
N ALA A 121 24.20 10.48 0.69
CA ALA A 121 23.87 11.05 -0.60
C ALA A 121 22.44 11.60 -0.65
N GLN A 122 21.51 10.92 -0.03
CA GLN A 122 20.13 11.37 0.12
C GLN A 122 20.09 12.66 0.97
N GLN A 123 20.69 12.63 2.16
CA GLN A 123 20.67 13.77 3.10
C GLN A 123 21.36 15.03 2.54
N SER A 124 22.38 14.86 1.72
CA SER A 124 23.09 15.96 1.08
C SER A 124 22.50 16.40 -0.26
N GLY A 125 21.45 15.75 -0.78
CA GLY A 125 20.91 16.00 -2.10
C GLY A 125 21.74 15.46 -3.26
N ALA A 126 22.83 14.71 -2.98
CA ALA A 126 23.73 14.19 -4.01
C ALA A 126 23.04 13.17 -4.95
N LEU A 127 21.99 12.45 -4.49
CA LEU A 127 21.21 11.58 -5.37
C LEU A 127 20.43 12.38 -6.42
N GLU A 128 19.84 13.51 -6.04
CA GLU A 128 19.10 14.36 -6.99
C GLU A 128 19.99 15.01 -8.04
N ALA A 129 21.26 15.28 -7.68
CA ALA A 129 22.24 15.89 -8.56
C ALA A 129 22.77 14.92 -9.65
N LEU A 130 22.55 13.62 -9.51
CA LEU A 130 22.91 12.62 -10.52
C LEU A 130 21.95 12.70 -11.71
N ASP A 131 22.49 12.54 -12.91
CA ASP A 131 21.66 12.34 -14.11
C ASP A 131 21.01 10.95 -14.13
N ASP A 132 20.09 10.71 -15.06
CA ASP A 132 19.33 9.46 -15.13
C ASP A 132 20.24 8.24 -15.38
N ALA A 133 21.24 8.38 -16.24
CA ALA A 133 22.18 7.30 -16.55
C ALA A 133 23.04 6.94 -15.32
N GLN A 134 23.48 7.95 -14.59
CA GLN A 134 24.25 7.79 -13.35
C GLN A 134 23.42 7.10 -12.25
N LEU A 135 22.14 7.50 -12.08
CA LEU A 135 21.24 6.86 -11.13
C LEU A 135 21.01 5.38 -11.48
N VAL A 136 20.70 5.09 -12.73
CA VAL A 136 20.51 3.70 -13.21
C VAL A 136 21.78 2.88 -12.99
N ALA A 137 22.96 3.42 -13.35
CA ALA A 137 24.24 2.74 -13.16
C ALA A 137 24.54 2.48 -11.69
N LEU A 138 24.30 3.48 -10.82
CA LEU A 138 24.46 3.36 -9.37
C LEU A 138 23.62 2.19 -8.85
N PHE A 139 22.29 2.24 -9.03
CA PHE A 139 21.41 1.23 -8.46
C PHE A 139 21.59 -0.18 -9.04
N LYS A 140 22.03 -0.30 -10.30
CA LYS A 140 22.44 -1.58 -10.89
C LYS A 140 23.73 -2.15 -10.31
N SER A 141 24.61 -1.30 -9.79
CA SER A 141 25.91 -1.71 -9.23
C SER A 141 25.82 -2.13 -7.75
N LEU A 142 24.73 -1.81 -7.06
CA LEU A 142 24.58 -2.10 -5.63
C LEU A 142 24.45 -3.59 -5.34
N ASP A 143 24.91 -3.99 -4.15
CA ASP A 143 24.57 -5.28 -3.58
C ASP A 143 23.03 -5.43 -3.53
N PRO A 144 22.46 -6.59 -3.91
CA PRO A 144 21.01 -6.82 -3.90
C PRO A 144 20.33 -6.55 -2.55
N LEU A 145 21.07 -6.60 -1.44
CA LEU A 145 20.56 -6.31 -0.10
C LEU A 145 20.68 -4.83 0.30
N ALA A 146 21.37 -4.00 -0.48
CA ALA A 146 21.59 -2.59 -0.14
C ALA A 146 20.27 -1.80 -0.15
N LEU A 147 19.46 -1.93 -1.21
CA LEU A 147 18.16 -1.26 -1.31
C LEU A 147 17.18 -1.74 -0.23
N PRO A 148 16.96 -3.05 0.02
CA PRO A 148 16.14 -3.51 1.13
C PRO A 148 16.52 -2.94 2.48
N ARG A 149 17.82 -2.88 2.77
CA ARG A 149 18.32 -2.30 4.04
C ARG A 149 18.14 -0.80 4.11
N TYR A 150 18.36 -0.10 2.99
CA TYR A 150 18.19 1.34 2.90
C TYR A 150 16.74 1.76 3.15
N ILE A 151 15.74 1.10 2.53
CA ILE A 151 14.33 1.45 2.68
C ILE A 151 13.73 0.98 4.01
N LYS A 152 14.22 -0.15 4.59
CA LYS A 152 13.71 -0.70 5.86
C LYS A 152 13.77 0.32 6.99
N GLU A 153 14.76 1.19 6.96
CA GLU A 153 14.97 2.23 7.95
C GLU A 153 14.35 3.59 7.50
N GLY A 154 13.52 3.60 6.46
CA GLY A 154 12.89 4.79 5.87
C GLY A 154 12.10 5.63 6.87
N PRO A 155 10.84 6.00 6.59
CA PRO A 155 10.01 6.75 7.53
C PRO A 155 9.76 6.04 8.86
N ASN A 156 10.12 4.76 9.00
CA ASN A 156 10.15 4.07 10.29
C ASN A 156 11.00 4.81 11.37
N GLY A 157 11.84 5.76 10.97
CA GLY A 157 12.53 6.65 11.89
C GLY A 157 11.68 7.77 12.45
N TYR A 158 10.49 8.00 11.91
CA TYR A 158 9.56 9.01 12.41
C TYR A 158 8.60 8.39 13.43
N ALA A 159 8.60 8.90 14.65
CA ALA A 159 7.59 8.53 15.65
C ALA A 159 6.17 8.88 15.16
N SER A 160 6.07 9.98 14.40
CA SER A 160 4.83 10.40 13.73
C SER A 160 5.12 11.34 12.56
N TYR A 161 4.23 11.36 11.56
CA TYR A 161 4.34 12.19 10.38
C TYR A 161 2.98 12.44 9.72
N GLU A 162 2.92 13.51 8.92
CA GLU A 162 1.77 13.86 8.09
C GLU A 162 2.18 13.75 6.63
N PHE A 163 1.27 13.28 5.78
CA PHE A 163 1.51 13.25 4.34
C PHE A 163 0.23 13.51 3.55
N THR A 164 0.40 14.00 2.33
CA THR A 164 -0.65 13.98 1.31
C THR A 164 -0.34 12.90 0.27
N MET A 165 -1.38 12.25 -0.21
CA MET A 165 -1.25 11.21 -1.23
C MET A 165 -2.41 11.22 -2.21
N SER A 166 -2.09 10.84 -3.43
CA SER A 166 -3.05 10.51 -4.49
C SER A 166 -3.10 9.00 -4.66
N ARG A 167 -4.30 8.41 -4.67
CA ARG A 167 -4.49 6.97 -4.79
C ARG A 167 -5.64 6.62 -5.73
N SER A 168 -5.38 5.70 -6.65
CA SER A 168 -6.41 5.06 -7.47
C SER A 168 -6.33 3.55 -7.34
N GLU A 169 -7.44 2.90 -7.10
CA GLU A 169 -7.56 1.45 -7.01
C GLU A 169 -8.71 0.94 -7.86
N ARG A 170 -8.53 -0.18 -8.54
CA ARG A 170 -9.61 -0.87 -9.24
C ARG A 170 -10.44 -1.66 -8.25
N ILE A 171 -11.60 -1.13 -7.88
CA ILE A 171 -12.53 -1.76 -6.94
C ILE A 171 -13.62 -2.48 -7.72
N ARG A 172 -13.79 -3.79 -7.48
CA ARG A 172 -14.81 -4.63 -8.16
C ARG A 172 -14.74 -4.53 -9.69
N GLY A 173 -13.51 -4.42 -10.22
CA GLY A 173 -13.25 -4.32 -11.67
C GLY A 173 -13.40 -2.91 -12.26
N LYS A 174 -13.82 -1.91 -11.49
CA LYS A 174 -13.98 -0.53 -11.95
C LYS A 174 -12.79 0.32 -11.51
N TRP A 175 -12.15 1.01 -12.46
CA TRP A 175 -11.15 2.04 -12.19
C TRP A 175 -11.86 3.36 -11.85
N PRO A 176 -11.41 4.15 -10.87
CA PRO A 176 -12.06 5.40 -10.50
C PRO A 176 -11.89 6.48 -11.59
N ASP A 177 -12.87 7.37 -11.70
CA ASP A 177 -12.83 8.49 -12.66
C ASP A 177 -11.80 9.55 -12.24
N LYS A 178 -11.56 9.68 -10.94
CA LYS A 178 -10.49 10.49 -10.35
C LYS A 178 -9.93 9.81 -9.09
N PRO A 179 -8.66 10.09 -8.74
CA PRO A 179 -8.03 9.51 -7.55
C PRO A 179 -8.70 9.99 -6.26
N ASP A 180 -8.56 9.19 -5.21
CA ASP A 180 -8.61 9.71 -3.85
C ASP A 180 -7.45 10.66 -3.65
N HIS A 181 -7.69 11.86 -3.13
CA HIS A 181 -6.66 12.77 -2.67
C HIS A 181 -6.82 12.92 -1.16
N MET A 182 -5.82 12.56 -0.39
CA MET A 182 -5.94 12.39 1.05
C MET A 182 -4.85 13.13 1.81
N LEU A 183 -5.23 13.74 2.93
CA LEU A 183 -4.32 14.12 4.00
C LEU A 183 -4.35 13.01 5.05
N VAL A 184 -3.19 12.48 5.42
CA VAL A 184 -3.07 11.40 6.39
C VAL A 184 -2.07 11.78 7.48
N ARG A 185 -2.43 11.49 8.73
CA ARG A 185 -1.59 11.63 9.93
C ARG A 185 -1.38 10.26 10.51
N VAL A 186 -0.12 9.91 10.75
CA VAL A 186 0.27 8.62 11.32
C VAL A 186 1.11 8.85 12.56
N ALA A 187 0.80 8.14 13.63
CA ALA A 187 1.66 7.99 14.80
C ALA A 187 1.86 6.50 15.08
N HIS A 188 3.06 6.14 15.53
CA HIS A 188 3.43 4.78 15.87
C HIS A 188 3.48 4.60 17.39
N ASP A 189 3.41 3.34 17.84
CA ASP A 189 3.59 2.90 19.24
C ASP A 189 2.62 3.56 20.25
N PRO A 190 1.30 3.36 20.15
CA PRO A 190 0.56 2.47 19.24
C PRO A 190 0.29 3.09 17.87
N LEU A 191 -0.01 2.27 16.87
CA LEU A 191 -0.39 2.77 15.55
C LEU A 191 -1.72 3.52 15.63
N ARG A 192 -1.69 4.80 15.24
CA ARG A 192 -2.86 5.68 15.15
C ARG A 192 -2.85 6.40 13.81
N ILE A 193 -4.00 6.46 13.16
CA ILE A 193 -4.15 7.07 11.85
C ILE A 193 -5.39 7.95 11.85
N TYR A 194 -5.23 9.18 11.36
CA TYR A 194 -6.30 10.02 10.90
C TYR A 194 -6.16 10.21 9.41
N ALA A 195 -7.23 10.01 8.64
CA ALA A 195 -7.25 10.24 7.21
C ALA A 195 -8.45 11.08 6.83
N LYS A 196 -8.22 12.07 5.96
CA LYS A 196 -9.24 12.98 5.41
C LYS A 196 -9.13 13.04 3.91
N TRP A 197 -10.23 12.82 3.20
CA TRP A 197 -10.34 12.97 1.75
C TRP A 197 -10.54 14.43 1.40
N LEU A 198 -9.62 14.97 0.62
CA LEU A 198 -9.58 16.39 0.24
C LEU A 198 -10.64 16.70 -0.83
N PRO A 199 -11.05 17.99 -0.96
CA PRO A 199 -12.18 18.38 -1.83
C PRO A 199 -11.97 18.10 -3.31
N ASP A 200 -10.74 18.06 -3.78
CA ASP A 200 -10.35 17.87 -5.18
C ASP A 200 -10.24 16.39 -5.59
N GLY A 201 -10.29 15.46 -4.61
CA GLY A 201 -10.25 14.00 -4.84
C GLY A 201 -11.63 13.35 -4.97
N ALA A 202 -11.64 12.03 -5.17
CA ALA A 202 -12.82 11.20 -4.96
C ALA A 202 -13.15 11.13 -3.46
N HIS A 203 -14.38 10.75 -3.12
CA HIS A 203 -14.87 10.61 -1.73
C HIS A 203 -14.65 11.87 -0.85
N ALA A 204 -14.57 13.06 -1.47
CA ALA A 204 -14.31 14.32 -0.80
C ALA A 204 -15.14 14.52 0.48
N GLY A 205 -14.47 14.92 1.55
CA GLY A 205 -15.07 15.16 2.86
C GLY A 205 -15.26 13.92 3.73
N GLN A 206 -14.83 12.72 3.28
CA GLN A 206 -14.74 11.53 4.14
C GLN A 206 -13.64 11.74 5.18
N GLU A 207 -13.88 11.26 6.40
CA GLU A 207 -12.87 11.26 7.47
C GLU A 207 -12.90 9.91 8.21
N ILE A 208 -11.71 9.45 8.62
CA ILE A 208 -11.53 8.17 9.34
C ILE A 208 -10.49 8.36 10.44
N ILE A 209 -10.76 7.75 11.61
CA ILE A 209 -9.78 7.54 12.68
C ILE A 209 -9.61 6.05 12.94
N TYR A 210 -8.38 5.62 13.04
CA TYR A 210 -7.97 4.32 13.54
C TYR A 210 -7.05 4.52 14.74
N ASP A 211 -7.28 3.79 15.81
CA ASP A 211 -6.45 3.80 17.02
C ASP A 211 -6.33 2.36 17.54
N GLU A 212 -5.18 1.75 17.29
CA GLU A 212 -4.90 0.37 17.65
C GLU A 212 -5.01 0.10 19.16
N SER A 213 -4.70 1.10 20.00
CA SER A 213 -4.82 0.98 21.47
C SER A 213 -6.26 0.90 21.95
N LYS A 214 -7.22 1.37 21.15
CA LYS A 214 -8.65 1.34 21.48
C LYS A 214 -9.36 0.18 20.81
N ARG A 215 -9.13 -0.02 19.49
CA ARG A 215 -9.77 -1.09 18.70
C ARG A 215 -8.84 -1.56 17.59
N THR A 216 -8.42 -2.82 17.63
CA THR A 216 -7.43 -3.39 16.71
C THR A 216 -7.97 -3.72 15.32
N ASP A 217 -9.31 -3.90 15.18
CA ASP A 217 -9.96 -4.40 13.96
C ASP A 217 -11.15 -3.52 13.49
N GLU A 218 -11.32 -2.35 14.11
CA GLU A 218 -12.34 -1.38 13.73
C GLU A 218 -11.75 0.03 13.59
N MET A 219 -12.34 0.82 12.71
CA MET A 219 -12.10 2.25 12.53
C MET A 219 -13.38 3.05 12.78
N TYR A 220 -13.26 4.29 13.21
CA TYR A 220 -14.36 5.24 13.33
C TYR A 220 -14.34 6.19 12.16
N GLY A 221 -15.49 6.44 11.53
CA GLY A 221 -15.49 7.33 10.39
C GLY A 221 -16.87 7.53 9.77
N HIS A 222 -16.93 8.42 8.79
CA HIS A 222 -18.10 8.70 7.97
C HIS A 222 -17.72 8.79 6.49
N LEU A 223 -18.69 8.58 5.63
CA LEU A 223 -18.56 8.75 4.19
C LEU A 223 -18.62 10.23 3.81
N GLY A 224 -17.97 10.60 2.73
CA GLY A 224 -18.02 11.95 2.16
C GLY A 224 -19.26 12.21 1.30
N GLY A 225 -19.43 13.48 0.88
CA GLY A 225 -20.47 13.92 -0.06
C GLY A 225 -21.87 13.97 0.53
N ILE A 226 -22.88 13.80 -0.35
CA ILE A 226 -24.31 13.83 0.01
C ILE A 226 -24.69 12.71 1.00
N MET A 227 -23.89 11.65 1.01
CA MET A 227 -24.01 10.51 1.93
C MET A 227 -23.23 10.74 3.24
N ASN A 228 -23.07 11.98 3.67
CA ASN A 228 -22.50 12.30 4.98
C ASN A 228 -23.38 11.73 6.08
N VAL A 229 -23.28 10.42 6.21
CA VAL A 229 -24.02 9.62 7.18
C VAL A 229 -23.33 9.80 8.52
N MET A 230 -24.11 9.77 9.57
CA MET A 230 -23.62 9.80 10.95
C MET A 230 -22.41 8.86 11.10
N PRO A 231 -21.30 9.33 11.70
CA PRO A 231 -20.09 8.53 11.84
C PRO A 231 -20.37 7.29 12.71
N LEU A 232 -19.70 6.19 12.35
CA LEU A 232 -19.88 4.91 13.03
C LEU A 232 -18.57 4.10 13.10
N TRP A 233 -18.53 3.16 14.02
CA TRP A 233 -17.48 2.14 14.06
C TRP A 233 -17.73 1.12 12.97
N THR A 234 -16.69 0.82 12.21
CA THR A 234 -16.72 -0.12 11.07
C THR A 234 -15.50 -1.03 11.13
N SER A 235 -15.73 -2.33 10.91
CA SER A 235 -14.64 -3.28 10.80
C SER A 235 -13.70 -2.94 9.64
N LEU A 236 -12.39 -3.03 9.87
CA LEU A 236 -11.35 -2.85 8.85
C LEU A 236 -11.54 -3.78 7.63
N ASN A 237 -12.15 -4.96 7.85
CA ASN A 237 -12.48 -5.94 6.82
C ASN A 237 -13.95 -5.94 6.41
N GLY A 238 -14.74 -4.99 6.92
CA GLY A 238 -16.17 -4.90 6.65
C GLY A 238 -16.49 -4.59 5.19
N ALA A 239 -17.74 -4.89 4.79
CA ALA A 239 -18.19 -4.66 3.41
C ALA A 239 -18.08 -3.19 2.99
N LEU A 240 -18.28 -2.24 3.93
CA LEU A 240 -18.14 -0.81 3.68
C LEU A 240 -16.68 -0.45 3.35
N ALA A 241 -15.72 -0.84 4.20
CA ALA A 241 -14.31 -0.60 3.97
C ALA A 241 -13.84 -1.21 2.64
N ARG A 242 -14.19 -2.48 2.39
CA ARG A 242 -13.85 -3.20 1.15
C ARG A 242 -14.58 -2.71 -0.11
N SER A 243 -15.60 -1.89 0.04
CA SER A 243 -16.24 -1.23 -1.11
C SER A 243 -15.47 -0.01 -1.61
N GLN A 244 -14.53 0.50 -0.85
CA GLN A 244 -13.77 1.72 -1.14
C GLN A 244 -12.28 1.47 -1.34
N SER A 245 -11.72 0.40 -0.76
CA SER A 245 -10.29 0.09 -0.91
C SER A 245 -10.03 -1.42 -0.84
N ASN A 246 -9.01 -1.87 -1.56
CA ASN A 246 -8.44 -3.21 -1.45
C ASN A 246 -7.57 -3.34 -0.18
N HIS A 247 -7.12 -2.23 0.39
CA HIS A 247 -6.28 -2.15 1.58
C HIS A 247 -7.07 -1.75 2.82
N GLN A 248 -6.51 -2.03 3.98
CA GLN A 248 -7.05 -1.57 5.26
C GLN A 248 -6.52 -0.16 5.56
N VAL A 249 -7.21 0.58 6.43
CA VAL A 249 -6.72 1.90 6.86
C VAL A 249 -5.35 1.84 7.53
N ARG A 250 -5.03 0.77 8.25
CA ARG A 250 -3.72 0.55 8.88
C ARG A 250 -2.59 0.31 7.88
N ASP A 251 -2.92 0.06 6.62
CA ASP A 251 -1.96 -0.11 5.53
C ASP A 251 -1.60 1.23 4.86
N LEU A 252 -2.19 2.34 5.32
CA LEU A 252 -1.82 3.68 4.88
C LEU A 252 -0.44 4.05 5.43
N GLY A 253 0.45 4.45 4.53
CA GLY A 253 1.80 4.89 4.88
C GLY A 253 2.89 4.20 4.06
N THR A 254 4.07 4.81 4.10
CA THR A 254 5.22 4.32 3.32
C THR A 254 5.83 3.04 3.89
N GLU A 255 5.63 2.80 5.19
CA GLU A 255 6.08 1.59 5.88
C GLU A 255 5.41 0.34 5.33
N TYR A 256 4.12 0.43 5.01
CA TYR A 256 3.39 -0.67 4.39
C TYR A 256 4.00 -1.05 3.04
N ILE A 257 4.30 -0.07 2.19
CA ILE A 257 4.93 -0.31 0.89
C ILE A 257 6.31 -0.97 1.07
N ALA A 258 7.11 -0.49 2.03
CA ALA A 258 8.40 -1.10 2.34
C ALA A 258 8.25 -2.56 2.82
N GLN A 259 7.28 -2.84 3.68
CA GLN A 259 6.98 -4.19 4.16
C GLN A 259 6.53 -5.11 3.02
N GLN A 260 5.65 -4.63 2.12
CA GLN A 260 5.22 -5.39 0.94
C GLN A 260 6.40 -5.71 0.01
N TYR A 261 7.25 -4.73 -0.28
CA TYR A 261 8.46 -4.95 -1.07
C TYR A 261 9.35 -6.06 -0.51
N LEU A 262 9.57 -6.06 0.81
CA LEU A 262 10.37 -7.07 1.49
C LEU A 262 9.67 -8.44 1.51
N ALA A 263 8.36 -8.47 1.74
CA ALA A 263 7.55 -9.69 1.75
C ALA A 263 7.50 -10.34 0.35
N GLU A 264 7.28 -9.55 -0.69
CA GLU A 264 7.33 -10.03 -2.08
C GLU A 264 8.72 -10.58 -2.42
N GLY A 265 9.81 -9.89 -2.02
CA GLY A 265 11.17 -10.39 -2.20
C GLY A 265 11.39 -11.77 -1.57
N LYS A 266 10.85 -12.01 -0.39
CA LYS A 266 10.91 -13.30 0.29
C LYS A 266 10.17 -14.40 -0.50
N LYS A 267 9.00 -14.09 -1.07
CA LYS A 267 8.24 -15.05 -1.91
C LYS A 267 9.05 -15.49 -3.15
N TYR A 268 9.83 -14.59 -3.79
CA TYR A 268 10.71 -14.95 -4.89
C TYR A 268 11.76 -15.97 -4.45
N ILE A 269 12.37 -15.79 -3.29
CA ILE A 269 13.36 -16.71 -2.72
C ILE A 269 12.72 -18.08 -2.43
N GLU A 270 11.56 -18.09 -1.77
CA GLU A 270 10.82 -19.30 -1.42
C GLU A 270 10.34 -20.09 -2.64
N ALA A 271 9.98 -19.39 -3.72
CA ALA A 271 9.59 -20.00 -4.98
C ALA A 271 10.78 -20.44 -5.87
N GLY A 272 12.02 -20.15 -5.46
CA GLY A 272 13.21 -20.41 -6.28
C GLY A 272 13.26 -19.60 -7.58
N LEU A 273 12.59 -18.45 -7.61
CA LEU A 273 12.48 -17.59 -8.79
C LEU A 273 13.48 -16.45 -8.74
N PRO A 274 14.11 -16.08 -9.86
CA PRO A 274 14.94 -14.88 -9.93
C PRO A 274 14.04 -13.64 -9.83
N ARG A 275 14.35 -12.72 -8.93
CA ARG A 275 13.73 -11.39 -8.89
C ARG A 275 14.45 -10.47 -9.86
N SER A 276 14.14 -10.59 -11.15
CA SER A 276 14.69 -9.68 -12.15
C SER A 276 14.03 -8.31 -12.01
N MET A 277 14.82 -7.26 -11.80
CA MET A 277 14.35 -5.89 -11.72
C MET A 277 14.89 -5.08 -12.90
N GLN A 278 13.99 -4.45 -13.64
CA GLN A 278 14.33 -3.36 -14.53
C GLN A 278 14.46 -2.09 -13.71
N ILE A 279 15.54 -1.33 -13.93
CA ILE A 279 15.79 -0.07 -13.22
C ILE A 279 15.86 1.05 -14.25
N ASP A 280 15.00 2.04 -14.07
CA ASP A 280 14.88 3.23 -14.90
C ASP A 280 14.74 4.48 -14.02
N VAL A 281 14.87 5.67 -14.60
CA VAL A 281 14.42 6.92 -13.98
C VAL A 281 13.14 7.36 -14.68
N LYS A 282 12.12 7.69 -13.89
CA LYS A 282 10.80 8.10 -14.38
C LYS A 282 10.33 9.36 -13.65
N THR A 283 9.45 10.09 -14.33
CA THR A 283 8.63 11.12 -13.69
C THR A 283 7.21 10.59 -13.62
N ILE A 284 6.69 10.39 -12.40
CA ILE A 284 5.34 9.90 -12.14
C ILE A 284 4.60 11.00 -11.39
N ASP A 285 3.55 11.55 -12.00
CA ASP A 285 2.76 12.67 -11.49
C ASP A 285 3.63 13.86 -11.03
N GLY A 286 4.64 14.21 -11.85
CA GLY A 286 5.56 15.34 -11.60
C GLY A 286 6.73 15.01 -10.65
N VAL A 287 6.80 13.80 -10.09
CA VAL A 287 7.85 13.39 -9.15
C VAL A 287 8.90 12.53 -9.88
N ARG A 288 10.17 12.97 -9.86
CA ARG A 288 11.31 12.21 -10.38
C ARG A 288 11.70 11.12 -9.38
N VAL A 289 11.73 9.87 -9.84
CA VAL A 289 12.02 8.68 -9.01
C VAL A 289 12.95 7.72 -9.74
N VAL A 290 13.70 6.90 -8.99
CA VAL A 290 14.30 5.68 -9.53
C VAL A 290 13.25 4.58 -9.47
N ALA A 291 12.80 4.13 -10.63
CA ALA A 291 11.74 3.16 -10.79
C ALA A 291 12.31 1.73 -10.87
N PHE A 292 11.88 0.88 -9.97
CA PHE A 292 12.18 -0.55 -9.94
C PHE A 292 10.96 -1.32 -10.43
N THR A 293 11.04 -1.85 -11.64
CA THR A 293 9.96 -2.64 -12.23
C THR A 293 10.29 -4.12 -12.10
N VAL A 294 9.40 -4.86 -11.46
CA VAL A 294 9.46 -6.32 -11.32
C VAL A 294 8.31 -6.94 -12.08
N GLU A 295 8.58 -7.97 -12.87
CA GLU A 295 7.55 -8.74 -13.54
C GLU A 295 7.57 -10.18 -13.02
N THR A 296 6.44 -10.62 -12.49
CA THR A 296 6.24 -11.96 -11.96
C THR A 296 5.98 -12.95 -13.11
N PRO A 297 6.62 -14.12 -13.13
CA PRO A 297 6.30 -15.16 -14.11
C PRO A 297 4.81 -15.54 -14.09
N THR A 298 4.30 -16.00 -15.23
CA THR A 298 2.90 -16.44 -15.32
C THR A 298 2.64 -17.68 -14.45
N GLY A 299 1.42 -17.80 -13.92
CA GLY A 299 1.02 -18.96 -13.11
C GLY A 299 1.47 -18.91 -11.66
N GLN A 300 1.81 -17.74 -11.14
CA GLN A 300 2.28 -17.53 -9.76
C GLN A 300 1.25 -16.73 -8.93
N PRO A 301 0.15 -17.34 -8.48
CA PRO A 301 -0.98 -16.64 -7.84
C PRO A 301 -0.65 -16.10 -6.44
N GLN A 302 0.48 -16.48 -5.84
CA GLN A 302 0.92 -16.02 -4.52
C GLN A 302 1.46 -14.59 -4.53
N PHE A 303 1.79 -14.04 -5.71
CA PHE A 303 2.30 -12.67 -5.83
C PHE A 303 1.14 -11.67 -5.95
N TYR A 304 1.35 -10.48 -5.41
CA TYR A 304 0.34 -9.41 -5.39
C TYR A 304 0.00 -8.90 -6.79
N ALA A 305 1.02 -8.67 -7.61
CA ALA A 305 0.88 -8.12 -8.95
C ALA A 305 1.62 -8.96 -10.00
N LYS A 306 1.12 -8.95 -11.24
CA LYS A 306 1.85 -9.51 -12.39
C LYS A 306 3.05 -8.65 -12.74
N LYS A 307 2.89 -7.32 -12.65
CA LYS A 307 3.97 -6.34 -12.80
C LYS A 307 3.76 -5.25 -11.77
N GLU A 308 4.85 -4.86 -11.11
CA GLU A 308 4.86 -3.78 -10.14
C GLU A 308 6.00 -2.83 -10.45
N THR A 309 5.74 -1.52 -10.40
CA THR A 309 6.75 -0.48 -10.49
C THR A 309 6.74 0.34 -9.21
N LEU A 310 7.86 0.32 -8.50
CA LEU A 310 8.07 1.06 -7.27
C LEU A 310 9.05 2.19 -7.53
N GLY A 311 8.64 3.43 -7.31
CA GLY A 311 9.47 4.61 -7.51
C GLY A 311 10.11 5.07 -6.21
N LEU A 312 11.43 4.90 -6.08
CA LEU A 312 12.21 5.36 -4.94
C LEU A 312 12.38 6.87 -4.98
N ASP A 313 12.05 7.54 -3.88
CA ASP A 313 12.30 8.97 -3.70
C ASP A 313 13.82 9.25 -3.62
N LEU A 314 14.26 10.36 -4.25
CA LEU A 314 15.68 10.73 -4.24
C LEU A 314 16.11 11.51 -2.99
N ARG A 315 15.14 12.03 -2.23
CA ARG A 315 15.37 12.79 -0.99
C ARG A 315 15.15 11.99 0.27
N HIS A 316 14.43 10.85 0.15
CA HIS A 316 14.02 10.07 1.31
C HIS A 316 14.12 8.58 1.02
N PRO A 317 14.40 7.74 2.04
CA PRO A 317 14.57 6.30 1.85
C PRO A 317 13.23 5.54 1.87
N TYR A 318 12.28 5.95 1.03
CA TYR A 318 11.00 5.26 0.85
C TYR A 318 10.54 5.25 -0.61
N PHE A 319 9.64 4.33 -0.94
CA PHE A 319 8.97 4.34 -2.22
C PHE A 319 7.86 5.40 -2.24
N ARG A 320 8.02 6.39 -3.08
CA ARG A 320 7.11 7.51 -3.24
C ARG A 320 5.97 7.20 -4.21
N THR A 321 6.19 6.27 -5.13
CA THR A 321 5.17 5.89 -6.12
C THR A 321 5.06 4.39 -6.22
N VAL A 322 3.82 3.91 -6.46
CA VAL A 322 3.49 2.50 -6.71
C VAL A 322 2.58 2.42 -7.92
N GLU A 323 2.88 1.53 -8.85
CA GLU A 323 1.99 1.15 -9.94
C GLU A 323 1.94 -0.38 -10.03
N SER A 324 0.75 -0.97 -9.82
CA SER A 324 0.55 -2.41 -9.84
C SER A 324 -0.38 -2.82 -10.97
N TYR A 325 -0.02 -3.89 -11.70
CA TYR A 325 -0.70 -4.35 -12.90
C TYR A 325 -1.13 -5.82 -12.77
N ASP A 326 -2.33 -6.12 -13.28
CA ASP A 326 -2.89 -7.46 -13.30
C ASP A 326 -2.30 -8.34 -14.43
N ASN A 327 -2.77 -9.59 -14.55
CA ASN A 327 -2.32 -10.54 -15.57
C ASN A 327 -2.65 -10.11 -17.01
N ASP A 328 -3.62 -9.21 -17.19
CA ASP A 328 -3.99 -8.65 -18.49
C ASP A 328 -3.19 -7.38 -18.83
N GLY A 329 -2.23 -7.02 -17.98
CA GLY A 329 -1.41 -5.80 -18.13
C GLY A 329 -2.15 -4.50 -17.80
N ARG A 330 -3.34 -4.59 -17.17
CA ARG A 330 -4.12 -3.42 -16.78
C ARG A 330 -3.72 -2.97 -15.39
N ILE A 331 -3.52 -1.67 -15.21
CA ILE A 331 -3.26 -1.09 -13.89
C ILE A 331 -4.45 -1.32 -12.97
N PHE A 332 -4.21 -1.80 -11.76
CA PHE A 332 -5.26 -1.97 -10.74
C PHE A 332 -4.99 -1.13 -9.48
N GLU A 333 -3.78 -0.60 -9.32
CA GLU A 333 -3.42 0.30 -8.24
C GLU A 333 -2.38 1.31 -8.70
N LYS A 334 -2.55 2.56 -8.30
CA LYS A 334 -1.57 3.63 -8.42
C LYS A 334 -1.59 4.48 -7.16
N ILE A 335 -0.42 4.68 -6.56
CA ILE A 335 -0.22 5.50 -5.37
C ILE A 335 0.91 6.50 -5.64
N VAL A 336 0.72 7.74 -5.21
CA VAL A 336 1.75 8.79 -5.19
C VAL A 336 1.69 9.50 -3.86
N PHE A 337 2.78 9.45 -3.08
CA PHE A 337 2.96 10.29 -1.91
C PHE A 337 3.51 11.64 -2.36
N GLU A 338 2.76 12.71 -2.18
CA GLU A 338 3.09 14.04 -2.67
C GLU A 338 3.98 14.80 -1.70
N THR A 339 3.60 14.78 -0.41
CA THR A 339 4.37 15.40 0.68
C THR A 339 4.48 14.41 1.83
N ILE A 340 5.60 14.39 2.52
CA ILE A 340 5.79 13.65 3.78
C ILE A 340 6.58 14.53 4.72
N THR A 341 6.01 14.86 5.89
CA THR A 341 6.60 15.75 6.86
C THR A 341 6.55 15.13 8.25
N PRO A 342 7.70 14.93 8.93
CA PRO A 342 7.72 14.57 10.35
C PRO A 342 6.94 15.59 11.16
N LYS A 343 6.07 15.12 12.05
CA LYS A 343 5.18 15.98 12.83
C LYS A 343 4.81 15.33 14.14
N THR A 344 4.86 16.06 15.23
CA THR A 344 4.36 15.59 16.52
C THR A 344 2.87 15.87 16.63
N PHE A 345 2.11 14.88 17.08
CA PHE A 345 0.68 14.99 17.31
C PHE A 345 0.35 14.81 18.79
N ASP A 346 -0.63 15.54 19.25
CA ASP A 346 -1.27 15.29 20.53
C ASP A 346 -2.38 14.21 20.39
N ASP A 347 -2.91 13.75 21.51
CA ASP A 347 -3.94 12.72 21.53
C ASP A 347 -5.25 13.19 20.91
N SER A 348 -5.52 14.50 20.89
CA SER A 348 -6.72 15.07 20.28
C SER A 348 -6.76 14.85 18.76
N THR A 349 -5.59 14.71 18.13
CA THR A 349 -5.47 14.41 16.69
C THR A 349 -6.14 13.07 16.31
N PHE A 350 -6.21 12.12 17.24
CA PHE A 350 -6.82 10.80 17.01
C PHE A 350 -8.09 10.58 17.85
N ASP A 351 -8.70 11.69 18.33
CA ASP A 351 -9.97 11.64 19.06
C ASP A 351 -11.13 12.03 18.14
N PRO A 352 -12.16 11.18 17.99
CA PRO A 352 -13.38 11.52 17.25
C PRO A 352 -14.11 12.77 17.78
N LYS A 353 -13.83 13.20 19.01
CA LYS A 353 -14.42 14.40 19.62
C LYS A 353 -13.66 15.69 19.27
N ASN A 354 -12.60 15.60 18.49
CA ASN A 354 -11.87 16.77 18.04
C ASN A 354 -12.80 17.68 17.22
N LYS A 355 -12.90 18.95 17.65
CA LYS A 355 -13.83 19.94 17.07
C LYS A 355 -13.47 20.36 15.64
N ASP A 356 -12.23 20.10 15.21
CA ASP A 356 -11.76 20.42 13.87
C ASP A 356 -12.21 19.36 12.83
N TYR A 357 -12.76 18.25 13.31
CA TYR A 357 -13.26 17.15 12.48
C TYR A 357 -14.78 17.24 12.30
N LYS A 358 -15.28 16.56 11.30
CA LYS A 358 -16.71 16.57 10.95
C LYS A 358 -17.46 15.33 11.42
N PHE A 359 -16.92 14.65 12.47
CA PHE A 359 -17.58 13.52 13.07
C PHE A 359 -18.87 13.87 13.83
#